data_0db2b3094c2f24c033ec00842491d9f5
#
_entry.id   0db2b3094c2f24c033ec00842491d9f5
#
_cell.length_a   1.000
_cell.length_b   1.000
_cell.length_c   1.000
_cell.angle_alpha   90.00
_cell.angle_beta   90.00
_cell.angle_gamma   90.00
#
_symmetry.space_group_name_H-M   'P 1'
#
loop_
_entity.id
_entity.type
_entity.pdbx_description
1 polymer ?
#
loop_
_entity_poly.entity_id
_entity_poly.type
_entity_poly.pdbx_seq_one_letter_code
_entity_poly.pdbx_strand_id
1 'polypeptide(L)'
;MNAPRIVQPEILDGLPQGSPAARASRRDLRIINRLLGSRAWFEGVLREQRRAGERVLEIGAGTGELGRILSAIVPDLAGLDLAARPLDWPQPAGWFQADVLEFTGWAGFPLVVGNLIFHHFDHEQLERIGTQLGRHARVIVACDPLRGRRTARLFSLLSVLIHAHPVTRHDGRVSIAAGFRHEELPRLLRLDPAAWSWRARETWRGASRMVAVRRS
;
A
#
# COMPACT_ATOMS: atom_id res chain seq x y z
N MET A 1 -26.06 5.13 -3.74
CA MET A 1 -25.11 5.37 -4.85
C MET A 1 -23.72 5.50 -4.28
N ASN A 2 -22.74 4.80 -4.84
CA ASN A 2 -21.35 4.89 -4.41
C ASN A 2 -20.72 6.14 -5.03
N ALA A 3 -20.10 7.00 -4.20
CA ALA A 3 -19.36 8.16 -4.69
C ALA A 3 -18.22 7.69 -5.63
N PRO A 4 -17.94 8.43 -6.72
CA PRO A 4 -16.80 8.15 -7.59
C PRO A 4 -15.50 8.21 -6.80
N ARG A 5 -14.46 7.57 -7.32
CA ARG A 5 -13.10 7.65 -6.79
C ARG A 5 -12.52 9.02 -7.14
N ILE A 6 -11.97 9.70 -6.13
CA ILE A 6 -11.38 11.04 -6.29
C ILE A 6 -9.97 10.99 -5.73
N VAL A 7 -8.97 11.19 -6.58
CA VAL A 7 -7.56 11.28 -6.21
C VAL A 7 -7.19 12.75 -6.05
N GLN A 8 -6.59 13.07 -4.92
CA GLN A 8 -6.07 14.40 -4.60
C GLN A 8 -4.73 14.27 -3.90
N PRO A 9 -3.81 15.23 -4.04
CA PRO A 9 -2.54 15.23 -3.30
C PRO A 9 -2.78 15.25 -1.78
N GLU A 10 -2.00 14.48 -1.05
CA GLU A 10 -1.97 14.51 0.41
C GLU A 10 -1.00 15.60 0.90
N ILE A 11 -1.34 16.26 1.99
CA ILE A 11 -0.49 17.31 2.58
C ILE A 11 0.84 16.70 3.06
N LEU A 12 0.79 15.50 3.63
CA LEU A 12 1.96 14.81 4.17
C LEU A 12 3.05 14.60 3.12
N ASP A 13 2.68 14.30 1.87
CA ASP A 13 3.63 14.06 0.77
C ASP A 13 4.45 15.31 0.41
N GLY A 14 3.87 16.50 0.59
CA GLY A 14 4.54 17.79 0.36
C GLY A 14 5.34 18.32 1.56
N LEU A 15 5.26 17.67 2.73
CA LEU A 15 5.94 18.17 3.93
C LEU A 15 7.40 17.68 4.01
N PRO A 16 8.34 18.55 4.47
CA PRO A 16 9.69 18.10 4.82
C PRO A 16 9.62 16.95 5.85
N GLN A 17 10.36 15.86 5.59
CA GLN A 17 10.30 14.63 6.40
C GLN A 17 10.54 14.88 7.90
N GLY A 18 11.42 15.82 8.24
CA GLY A 18 11.77 16.19 9.60
C GLY A 18 10.83 17.20 10.25
N SER A 19 9.78 17.69 9.57
CA SER A 19 8.88 18.69 10.15
C SER A 19 8.06 18.11 11.32
N PRO A 20 7.69 18.92 12.34
CA PRO A 20 6.83 18.47 13.44
C PRO A 20 5.51 17.88 12.96
N ALA A 21 4.90 18.50 11.95
CA ALA A 21 3.64 18.03 11.36
C ALA A 21 3.79 16.66 10.69
N ALA A 22 4.85 16.43 9.91
CA ALA A 22 5.12 15.14 9.28
C ALA A 22 5.39 14.05 10.32
N ARG A 23 6.17 14.35 11.39
CA ARG A 23 6.39 13.39 12.49
C ARG A 23 5.11 13.03 13.21
N ALA A 24 4.26 14.03 13.53
CA ALA A 24 2.97 13.80 14.17
C ALA A 24 2.04 12.93 13.30
N SER A 25 1.91 13.28 12.02
CA SER A 25 1.08 12.52 11.08
C SER A 25 1.57 11.07 10.94
N ARG A 26 2.87 10.83 10.80
CA ARG A 26 3.43 9.46 10.74
C ARG A 26 3.20 8.66 12.02
N ARG A 27 3.26 9.31 13.20
CA ARG A 27 2.87 8.67 14.47
C ARG A 27 1.42 8.19 14.41
N ASP A 28 0.52 9.04 13.96
CA ASP A 28 -0.90 8.73 13.87
C ASP A 28 -1.16 7.61 12.86
N LEU A 29 -0.48 7.63 11.70
CA LEU A 29 -0.56 6.56 10.69
C LEU A 29 -0.12 5.20 11.26
N ARG A 30 0.92 5.15 12.12
CA ARG A 30 1.31 3.90 12.79
C ARG A 30 0.19 3.33 13.66
N ILE A 31 -0.53 4.19 14.39
CA ILE A 31 -1.68 3.78 15.21
C ILE A 31 -2.80 3.24 14.30
N ILE A 32 -3.14 3.97 13.23
CA ILE A 32 -4.16 3.60 12.27
C ILE A 32 -3.83 2.26 11.61
N ASN A 33 -2.62 2.08 11.10
CA ASN A 33 -2.15 0.83 10.48
C ASN A 33 -2.24 -0.37 11.43
N ARG A 34 -1.88 -0.17 12.72
CA ARG A 34 -2.03 -1.21 13.73
C ARG A 34 -3.49 -1.60 13.93
N LEU A 35 -4.39 -0.62 13.98
CA LEU A 35 -5.83 -0.84 14.14
C LEU A 35 -6.46 -1.49 12.91
N LEU A 36 -5.99 -1.16 11.71
CA LEU A 36 -6.41 -1.83 10.47
C LEU A 36 -5.98 -3.30 10.41
N GLY A 37 -4.97 -3.70 11.20
CA GLY A 37 -4.47 -5.06 11.24
C GLY A 37 -3.74 -5.47 9.95
N SER A 38 -3.14 -4.52 9.24
CA SER A 38 -2.46 -4.76 7.97
C SER A 38 -1.25 -5.67 8.15
N ARG A 39 -0.46 -5.47 9.22
CA ARG A 39 0.73 -6.26 9.52
C ARG A 39 0.47 -7.77 9.50
N ALA A 40 -0.36 -8.27 10.41
CA ALA A 40 -0.63 -9.70 10.54
C ALA A 40 -1.22 -10.30 9.25
N TRP A 41 -1.98 -9.49 8.52
CA TRP A 41 -2.54 -9.90 7.24
C TRP A 41 -1.44 -10.08 6.18
N PHE A 42 -0.53 -9.10 6.00
CA PHE A 42 0.59 -9.24 5.07
C PHE A 42 1.49 -10.42 5.43
N GLU A 43 1.83 -10.59 6.71
CA GLU A 43 2.61 -11.74 7.17
C GLU A 43 1.93 -13.07 6.82
N GLY A 44 0.63 -13.19 7.06
CA GLY A 44 -0.14 -14.39 6.73
C GLY A 44 -0.15 -14.69 5.24
N VAL A 45 -0.42 -13.67 4.40
CA VAL A 45 -0.44 -13.81 2.94
C VAL A 45 0.94 -14.19 2.40
N LEU A 46 2.02 -13.56 2.89
CA LEU A 46 3.36 -13.87 2.41
C LEU A 46 3.80 -15.29 2.81
N ARG A 47 3.44 -15.76 4.01
CA ARG A 47 3.70 -17.17 4.39
C ARG A 47 2.96 -18.17 3.51
N GLU A 48 1.75 -17.84 3.06
CA GLU A 48 0.95 -18.68 2.18
C GLU A 48 1.44 -18.65 0.73
N GLN A 49 1.79 -17.46 0.23
CA GLN A 49 1.99 -17.24 -1.20
C GLN A 49 3.45 -17.24 -1.64
N ARG A 50 4.41 -16.94 -0.75
CA ARG A 50 5.83 -16.86 -1.12
C ARG A 50 6.44 -18.25 -1.24
N ARG A 51 7.16 -18.49 -2.33
CA ARG A 51 8.00 -19.68 -2.52
C ARG A 51 9.42 -19.43 -1.99
N ALA A 52 10.15 -20.49 -1.67
CA ALA A 52 11.54 -20.36 -1.23
C ALA A 52 12.39 -19.64 -2.30
N GLY A 53 13.23 -18.69 -1.85
CA GLY A 53 14.10 -17.91 -2.75
C GLY A 53 13.42 -16.78 -3.52
N GLU A 54 12.10 -16.64 -3.46
CA GLU A 54 11.43 -15.52 -4.14
C GLU A 54 11.65 -14.20 -3.39
N ARG A 55 12.06 -13.18 -4.14
CA ARG A 55 12.22 -11.82 -3.64
C ARG A 55 10.87 -11.09 -3.59
N VAL A 56 10.74 -10.19 -2.64
CA VAL A 56 9.54 -9.36 -2.46
C VAL A 56 9.91 -7.89 -2.62
N LEU A 57 9.14 -7.14 -3.40
CA LEU A 57 9.23 -5.68 -3.51
C LEU A 57 8.07 -5.03 -2.75
N GLU A 58 8.37 -4.20 -1.79
CA GLU A 58 7.41 -3.27 -1.18
C GLU A 58 7.43 -1.95 -1.95
N ILE A 59 6.33 -1.64 -2.64
CA ILE A 59 6.15 -0.35 -3.31
C ILE A 59 5.49 0.65 -2.36
N GLY A 60 5.96 1.91 -2.38
CA GLY A 60 5.53 2.93 -1.41
C GLY A 60 5.96 2.58 0.01
N ALA A 61 7.21 2.14 0.17
CA ALA A 61 7.73 1.67 1.45
C ALA A 61 7.84 2.76 2.53
N GLY A 62 7.80 4.04 2.14
CA GLY A 62 7.74 5.21 3.02
C GLY A 62 8.83 5.22 4.09
N THR A 63 8.44 5.17 5.35
CA THR A 63 9.37 5.08 6.48
C THR A 63 9.86 3.67 6.77
N GLY A 64 9.56 2.68 5.92
CA GLY A 64 10.02 1.30 6.04
C GLY A 64 9.37 0.49 7.17
N GLU A 65 8.23 0.93 7.69
CA GLU A 65 7.61 0.28 8.86
C GLU A 65 7.16 -1.15 8.56
N LEU A 66 6.45 -1.36 7.43
CA LEU A 66 6.01 -2.69 7.03
C LEU A 66 7.20 -3.57 6.63
N GLY A 67 8.16 -3.03 5.87
CA GLY A 67 9.35 -3.75 5.45
C GLY A 67 10.19 -4.28 6.62
N ARG A 68 10.38 -3.48 7.68
CA ARG A 68 11.05 -3.95 8.91
C ARG A 68 10.36 -5.15 9.54
N ILE A 69 9.03 -5.17 9.48
CA ILE A 69 8.25 -6.27 10.03
C ILE A 69 8.37 -7.51 9.14
N LEU A 70 8.23 -7.32 7.83
CA LEU A 70 8.24 -8.40 6.87
C LEU A 70 9.63 -9.01 6.67
N SER A 71 10.71 -8.25 6.90
CA SER A 71 12.09 -8.75 6.77
C SER A 71 12.40 -9.93 7.68
N ALA A 72 11.67 -10.09 8.80
CA ALA A 72 11.80 -11.26 9.67
C ALA A 72 11.37 -12.57 8.99
N ILE A 73 10.53 -12.51 7.97
CA ILE A 73 10.02 -13.68 7.22
C ILE A 73 10.44 -13.65 5.74
N VAL A 74 10.95 -12.53 5.26
CA VAL A 74 11.39 -12.32 3.88
C VAL A 74 12.76 -11.64 3.90
N PRO A 75 13.88 -12.41 4.03
CA PRO A 75 15.22 -11.82 4.05
C PRO A 75 15.56 -11.02 2.79
N ASP A 76 15.02 -11.45 1.63
CA ASP A 76 15.24 -10.82 0.31
C ASP A 76 14.18 -9.75 -0.03
N LEU A 77 13.64 -9.07 0.98
CA LEU A 77 12.74 -7.94 0.78
C LEU A 77 13.52 -6.73 0.23
N ALA A 78 12.89 -5.98 -0.69
CA ALA A 78 13.37 -4.67 -1.08
C ALA A 78 12.25 -3.64 -0.94
N GLY A 79 12.60 -2.39 -0.58
CA GLY A 79 11.71 -1.25 -0.60
C GLY A 79 11.90 -0.41 -1.86
N LEU A 80 10.80 0.14 -2.37
CA LEU A 80 10.79 1.14 -3.44
C LEU A 80 9.96 2.33 -2.97
N ASP A 81 10.57 3.52 -2.97
CA ASP A 81 9.91 4.77 -2.58
C ASP A 81 10.62 5.98 -3.19
N LEU A 82 9.92 7.11 -3.30
CA LEU A 82 10.54 8.41 -3.64
C LEU A 82 11.48 8.90 -2.54
N ALA A 83 11.20 8.52 -1.30
CA ALA A 83 11.99 8.89 -0.14
C ALA A 83 13.34 8.15 -0.11
N ALA A 84 14.33 8.78 0.51
CA ALA A 84 15.61 8.14 0.79
C ALA A 84 15.43 6.95 1.74
N ARG A 85 16.34 5.97 1.62
CA ARG A 85 16.38 4.78 2.49
C ARG A 85 16.36 5.18 3.97
N PRO A 86 15.40 4.67 4.77
CA PRO A 86 15.38 4.88 6.20
C PRO A 86 16.65 4.31 6.87
N LEU A 87 17.18 5.01 7.90
CA LEU A 87 18.39 4.59 8.60
C LEU A 87 18.24 3.20 9.26
N ASP A 88 17.04 2.86 9.68
CA ASP A 88 16.68 1.60 10.34
C ASP A 88 16.07 0.58 9.37
N TRP A 89 16.23 0.77 8.03
CA TRP A 89 15.83 -0.23 7.05
C TRP A 89 16.67 -1.51 7.23
N PRO A 90 16.05 -2.70 7.22
CA PRO A 90 16.73 -3.97 7.48
C PRO A 90 17.92 -4.23 6.55
N GLN A 91 18.93 -4.89 7.06
CA GLN A 91 20.04 -5.45 6.28
C GLN A 91 19.84 -6.96 6.15
N PRO A 92 20.14 -7.59 5.01
CA PRO A 92 20.69 -7.03 3.76
C PRO A 92 19.62 -6.50 2.77
N ALA A 93 18.38 -6.26 3.21
CA ALA A 93 17.26 -5.86 2.36
C ALA A 93 17.61 -4.65 1.46
N GLY A 94 17.25 -4.74 0.19
CA GLY A 94 17.51 -3.72 -0.82
C GLY A 94 16.63 -2.47 -0.63
N TRP A 95 17.06 -1.35 -1.19
CA TRP A 95 16.25 -0.14 -1.29
C TRP A 95 16.46 0.54 -2.64
N PHE A 96 15.35 0.92 -3.30
CA PHE A 96 15.34 1.69 -4.53
C PHE A 96 14.69 3.04 -4.23
N GLN A 97 15.45 4.10 -4.35
CA GLN A 97 14.92 5.47 -4.30
C GLN A 97 14.53 5.87 -5.73
N ALA A 98 13.27 5.66 -6.09
CA ALA A 98 12.77 5.94 -7.43
C ALA A 98 11.25 6.13 -7.44
N ASP A 99 10.73 6.77 -8.50
CA ASP A 99 9.32 6.77 -8.81
C ASP A 99 8.90 5.38 -9.31
N VAL A 100 7.84 4.83 -8.72
CA VAL A 100 7.28 3.54 -9.14
C VAL A 100 6.84 3.53 -10.61
N LEU A 101 6.45 4.68 -11.15
CA LEU A 101 6.07 4.85 -12.55
C LEU A 101 7.27 4.77 -13.51
N GLU A 102 8.46 5.07 -13.04
CA GLU A 102 9.71 5.06 -13.81
C GLU A 102 10.61 3.86 -13.43
N PHE A 103 10.20 3.06 -12.46
CA PHE A 103 11.01 1.93 -12.00
C PHE A 103 11.11 0.82 -13.06
N THR A 104 12.33 0.36 -13.33
CA THR A 104 12.61 -0.67 -14.34
C THR A 104 13.01 -2.03 -13.77
N GLY A 105 13.26 -2.11 -12.46
CA GLY A 105 13.79 -3.31 -11.80
C GLY A 105 12.76 -4.42 -11.50
N TRP A 106 11.58 -4.39 -12.10
CA TRP A 106 10.46 -5.29 -11.80
C TRP A 106 10.77 -6.79 -11.96
N ALA A 107 11.59 -7.16 -12.96
CA ALA A 107 11.87 -8.55 -13.30
C ALA A 107 12.51 -9.37 -12.15
N GLY A 108 13.11 -8.69 -11.18
CA GLY A 108 13.71 -9.35 -10.02
C GLY A 108 12.72 -9.69 -8.88
N PHE A 109 11.43 -9.33 -9.00
CA PHE A 109 10.49 -9.39 -7.90
C PHE A 109 9.17 -10.07 -8.29
N PRO A 110 9.09 -11.40 -8.15
CA PRO A 110 7.86 -12.13 -8.44
C PRO A 110 6.72 -11.83 -7.46
N LEU A 111 7.02 -11.30 -6.27
CA LEU A 111 6.01 -10.81 -5.34
C LEU A 111 6.13 -9.31 -5.14
N VAL A 112 5.00 -8.62 -5.27
CA VAL A 112 4.92 -7.18 -5.02
C VAL A 112 3.88 -6.92 -3.95
N VAL A 113 4.24 -6.16 -2.92
CA VAL A 113 3.34 -5.73 -1.86
C VAL A 113 3.20 -4.22 -1.87
N GLY A 114 1.99 -3.71 -1.61
CA GLY A 114 1.72 -2.28 -1.46
C GLY A 114 0.75 -2.05 -0.31
N ASN A 115 1.18 -1.26 0.66
CA ASN A 115 0.35 -0.88 1.79
C ASN A 115 0.11 0.63 1.79
N LEU A 116 -1.13 1.03 1.59
CA LEU A 116 -1.55 2.43 1.51
C LEU A 116 -0.80 3.22 0.42
N ILE A 117 -0.71 2.65 -0.77
CA ILE A 117 0.01 3.28 -1.89
C ILE A 117 -0.82 3.41 -3.17
N PHE A 118 -1.61 2.38 -3.52
CA PHE A 118 -2.30 2.40 -4.81
C PHE A 118 -3.37 3.50 -4.92
N HIS A 119 -3.91 3.96 -3.80
CA HIS A 119 -4.91 5.03 -3.79
C HIS A 119 -4.34 6.41 -4.19
N HIS A 120 -3.01 6.62 -4.18
CA HIS A 120 -2.37 7.85 -4.65
C HIS A 120 -2.39 8.00 -6.17
N PHE A 121 -2.55 6.90 -6.92
CA PHE A 121 -2.45 6.90 -8.38
C PHE A 121 -3.81 7.08 -9.05
N ASP A 122 -3.86 7.84 -10.13
CA ASP A 122 -5.02 7.94 -11.00
C ASP A 122 -5.21 6.67 -11.86
N HIS A 123 -6.19 6.68 -12.78
CA HIS A 123 -6.50 5.51 -13.59
C HIS A 123 -5.38 5.16 -14.56
N GLU A 124 -4.77 6.14 -15.21
CA GLU A 124 -3.70 5.94 -16.19
C GLU A 124 -2.43 5.43 -15.49
N GLN A 125 -2.08 6.02 -14.36
CA GLN A 125 -0.95 5.58 -13.54
C GLN A 125 -1.13 4.15 -13.02
N LEU A 126 -2.33 3.78 -12.56
CA LEU A 126 -2.64 2.40 -12.14
C LEU A 126 -2.53 1.42 -13.31
N GLU A 127 -2.96 1.79 -14.52
CA GLU A 127 -2.81 0.96 -15.71
C GLU A 127 -1.33 0.77 -16.08
N ARG A 128 -0.51 1.83 -16.00
CA ARG A 128 0.96 1.74 -16.20
C ARG A 128 1.61 0.80 -15.19
N ILE A 129 1.32 0.96 -13.90
CA ILE A 129 1.81 0.08 -12.84
C ILE A 129 1.34 -1.36 -13.11
N GLY A 130 0.06 -1.53 -13.41
CA GLY A 130 -0.54 -2.83 -13.68
C GLY A 130 0.08 -3.55 -14.88
N THR A 131 0.49 -2.81 -15.91
CA THR A 131 1.23 -3.35 -17.06
C THR A 131 2.56 -3.97 -16.62
N GLN A 132 3.31 -3.31 -15.75
CA GLN A 132 4.57 -3.84 -15.21
C GLN A 132 4.33 -5.05 -14.29
N LEU A 133 3.37 -4.93 -13.37
CA LEU A 133 2.96 -6.04 -12.51
C LEU A 133 2.48 -7.24 -13.32
N GLY A 134 1.68 -6.98 -14.37
CA GLY A 134 1.19 -7.99 -15.29
C GLY A 134 2.30 -8.74 -16.05
N ARG A 135 3.42 -8.11 -16.30
CA ARG A 135 4.58 -8.74 -16.99
C ARG A 135 5.47 -9.53 -16.03
N HIS A 136 5.73 -8.99 -14.84
CA HIS A 136 6.83 -9.43 -13.98
C HIS A 136 6.40 -10.12 -12.70
N ALA A 137 5.27 -9.71 -12.11
CA ALA A 137 4.82 -10.30 -10.87
C ALA A 137 4.11 -11.65 -11.05
N ARG A 138 4.25 -12.52 -10.07
CA ARG A 138 3.46 -13.73 -9.87
C ARG A 138 2.37 -13.51 -8.85
N VAL A 139 2.65 -12.70 -7.81
CA VAL A 139 1.71 -12.36 -6.75
C VAL A 139 1.73 -10.86 -6.50
N ILE A 140 0.54 -10.28 -6.36
CA ILE A 140 0.34 -8.88 -5.97
C ILE A 140 -0.50 -8.87 -4.70
N VAL A 141 -0.02 -8.16 -3.66
CA VAL A 141 -0.72 -8.02 -2.39
C VAL A 141 -0.90 -6.55 -2.08
N ALA A 142 -2.14 -6.09 -1.98
CA ALA A 142 -2.46 -4.68 -1.75
C ALA A 142 -3.40 -4.50 -0.57
N CYS A 143 -3.15 -3.48 0.24
CA CYS A 143 -4.03 -3.04 1.31
C CYS A 143 -4.14 -1.52 1.27
N ASP A 144 -5.31 -1.02 0.93
CA ASP A 144 -5.61 0.40 0.75
C ASP A 144 -6.88 0.81 1.52
N PRO A 145 -7.18 2.11 1.66
CA PRO A 145 -8.42 2.54 2.29
C PRO A 145 -9.65 2.03 1.55
N LEU A 146 -10.66 1.61 2.32
CA LEU A 146 -11.98 1.30 1.78
C LEU A 146 -12.77 2.59 1.56
N ARG A 147 -13.13 2.90 0.31
CA ARG A 147 -13.96 4.07 0.00
C ARG A 147 -15.38 3.88 0.50
N GLY A 148 -15.86 4.78 1.35
CA GLY A 148 -17.25 4.75 1.80
C GLY A 148 -17.56 5.66 2.98
N ARG A 149 -18.83 6.04 3.12
CA ARG A 149 -19.31 6.92 4.20
C ARG A 149 -19.08 6.32 5.58
N ARG A 150 -19.22 4.98 5.72
CA ARG A 150 -18.98 4.27 6.99
C ARG A 150 -17.51 4.38 7.38
N THR A 151 -16.60 4.12 6.47
CA THR A 151 -15.15 4.25 6.69
C THR A 151 -14.78 5.67 7.08
N ALA A 152 -15.31 6.68 6.37
CA ALA A 152 -15.06 8.08 6.68
C ALA A 152 -15.56 8.47 8.08
N ARG A 153 -16.73 7.99 8.51
CA ARG A 153 -17.26 8.22 9.87
C ARG A 153 -16.41 7.54 10.93
N LEU A 154 -16.04 6.28 10.74
CA LEU A 154 -15.17 5.53 11.66
C LEU A 154 -13.79 6.21 11.78
N PHE A 155 -13.20 6.62 10.66
CA PHE A 155 -11.95 7.36 10.65
C PHE A 155 -12.07 8.70 11.38
N SER A 156 -13.15 9.46 11.15
CA SER A 156 -13.38 10.74 11.84
C SER A 156 -13.47 10.55 13.35
N LEU A 157 -14.20 9.54 13.81
CA LEU A 157 -14.29 9.21 15.24
C LEU A 157 -12.92 8.81 15.81
N LEU A 158 -12.22 7.89 15.14
CA LEU A 158 -10.89 7.45 15.55
C LEU A 158 -9.92 8.62 15.62
N SER A 159 -9.91 9.50 14.60
CA SER A 159 -9.02 10.66 14.55
C SER A 159 -9.22 11.65 15.70
N VAL A 160 -10.45 11.75 16.23
CA VAL A 160 -10.72 12.52 17.44
C VAL A 160 -10.17 11.79 18.67
N LEU A 161 -10.45 10.49 18.80
CA LEU A 161 -10.04 9.68 19.96
C LEU A 161 -8.51 9.64 20.15
N ILE A 162 -7.76 9.55 19.04
CA ILE A 162 -6.28 9.54 19.11
C ILE A 162 -5.66 10.94 19.08
N HIS A 163 -6.46 12.00 19.12
CA HIS A 163 -6.01 13.40 18.99
C HIS A 163 -5.13 13.57 17.74
N ALA A 164 -5.57 13.01 16.59
CA ALA A 164 -4.81 13.03 15.37
C ALA A 164 -4.49 14.46 14.91
N HIS A 165 -3.29 14.65 14.37
CA HIS A 165 -2.84 15.92 13.80
C HIS A 165 -3.78 16.37 12.66
N PRO A 166 -3.98 17.69 12.44
CA PRO A 166 -4.84 18.20 11.35
C PRO A 166 -4.47 17.64 9.97
N VAL A 167 -3.18 17.49 9.67
CA VAL A 167 -2.67 16.83 8.44
C VAL A 167 -3.24 15.42 8.32
N THR A 168 -3.11 14.58 9.36
CA THR A 168 -3.67 13.23 9.38
C THR A 168 -5.18 13.21 9.13
N ARG A 169 -5.90 14.16 9.73
CA ARG A 169 -7.37 14.27 9.57
C ARG A 169 -7.77 14.65 8.14
N HIS A 170 -7.01 15.54 7.51
CA HIS A 170 -7.21 15.93 6.12
C HIS A 170 -6.89 14.76 5.21
N ASP A 171 -5.66 14.24 5.29
CA ASP A 171 -5.15 13.23 4.37
C ASP A 171 -5.92 11.92 4.46
N GLY A 172 -6.33 11.50 5.67
CA GLY A 172 -7.15 10.31 5.79
C GLY A 172 -8.54 10.42 5.13
N ARG A 173 -9.12 11.62 5.00
CA ARG A 173 -10.36 11.82 4.22
C ARG A 173 -10.08 11.74 2.73
N VAL A 174 -8.97 12.34 2.29
CA VAL A 174 -8.48 12.28 0.91
C VAL A 174 -8.21 10.84 0.50
N SER A 175 -7.42 10.11 1.31
CA SER A 175 -7.11 8.68 1.09
C SER A 175 -8.38 7.82 1.01
N ILE A 176 -9.37 8.05 1.89
CA ILE A 176 -10.63 7.31 1.86
C ILE A 176 -11.42 7.63 0.59
N ALA A 177 -11.43 8.87 0.12
CA ALA A 177 -12.11 9.26 -1.13
C ALA A 177 -11.43 8.64 -2.36
N ALA A 178 -10.12 8.47 -2.31
CA ALA A 178 -9.30 7.82 -3.34
C ALA A 178 -9.23 6.28 -3.19
N GLY A 179 -9.74 5.73 -2.10
CA GLY A 179 -9.69 4.30 -1.79
C GLY A 179 -10.50 3.43 -2.75
N PHE A 180 -10.41 2.11 -2.59
CA PHE A 180 -11.02 1.14 -3.50
C PHE A 180 -12.21 0.43 -2.87
N ARG A 181 -13.08 -0.10 -3.73
CA ARG A 181 -14.20 -0.96 -3.37
C ARG A 181 -14.20 -2.23 -4.21
N HIS A 182 -14.67 -3.32 -3.62
CA HIS A 182 -14.82 -4.60 -4.32
C HIS A 182 -13.57 -4.94 -5.16
N GLU A 183 -13.77 -5.15 -6.45
CA GLU A 183 -12.72 -5.50 -7.42
C GLU A 183 -12.24 -4.30 -8.26
N GLU A 184 -12.35 -3.08 -7.74
CA GLU A 184 -11.91 -1.92 -8.51
C GLU A 184 -10.41 -1.93 -8.77
N LEU A 185 -9.59 -2.24 -7.76
CA LEU A 185 -8.13 -2.23 -7.91
C LEU A 185 -7.63 -3.21 -8.97
N PRO A 186 -7.98 -4.51 -8.98
CA PRO A 186 -7.53 -5.41 -10.03
C PRO A 186 -8.01 -5.00 -11.43
N ARG A 187 -9.20 -4.40 -11.55
CA ARG A 187 -9.71 -3.87 -12.82
C ARG A 187 -8.93 -2.64 -13.29
N LEU A 188 -8.58 -1.73 -12.39
CA LEU A 188 -7.78 -0.53 -12.69
C LEU A 188 -6.33 -0.90 -13.05
N LEU A 189 -5.78 -1.94 -12.42
CA LEU A 189 -4.50 -2.53 -12.80
C LEU A 189 -4.55 -3.34 -14.11
N ARG A 190 -5.72 -3.42 -14.77
CA ARG A 190 -5.92 -4.19 -16.01
C ARG A 190 -5.44 -5.65 -15.90
N LEU A 191 -5.61 -6.28 -14.74
CA LEU A 191 -5.28 -7.69 -14.60
C LEU A 191 -6.25 -8.53 -15.43
N ASP A 192 -5.70 -9.33 -16.35
CA ASP A 192 -6.50 -10.22 -17.21
C ASP A 192 -7.05 -11.41 -16.39
N PRO A 193 -8.38 -11.61 -16.29
CA PRO A 193 -8.96 -12.73 -15.56
C PRO A 193 -8.57 -14.12 -16.13
N ALA A 194 -8.15 -14.19 -17.40
CA ALA A 194 -7.63 -15.42 -17.97
C ALA A 194 -6.25 -15.79 -17.40
N ALA A 195 -5.42 -14.78 -17.11
CA ALA A 195 -4.06 -14.96 -16.62
C ALA A 195 -3.95 -14.83 -15.09
N TRP A 196 -4.93 -14.23 -14.43
CA TRP A 196 -4.89 -13.92 -13.00
C TRP A 196 -6.12 -14.44 -12.26
N SER A 197 -5.92 -14.90 -11.05
CA SER A 197 -6.98 -15.08 -10.06
C SER A 197 -6.77 -14.10 -8.92
N TRP A 198 -7.85 -13.49 -8.40
CA TRP A 198 -7.74 -12.59 -7.28
C TRP A 198 -8.85 -12.79 -6.26
N ARG A 199 -8.55 -12.38 -5.02
CA ARG A 199 -9.50 -12.21 -3.94
C ARG A 199 -9.44 -10.77 -3.48
N ALA A 200 -10.53 -10.03 -3.63
CA ALA A 200 -10.69 -8.67 -3.10
C ALA A 200 -11.68 -8.71 -1.94
N ARG A 201 -11.31 -8.16 -0.80
CA ARG A 201 -12.12 -8.16 0.41
C ARG A 201 -12.17 -6.79 1.05
N GLU A 202 -13.37 -6.35 1.38
CA GLU A 202 -13.60 -5.18 2.22
C GLU A 202 -13.61 -5.60 3.69
N THR A 203 -12.85 -4.90 4.54
CA THR A 203 -12.83 -5.18 5.96
C THR A 203 -13.77 -4.24 6.73
N TRP A 204 -14.35 -4.71 7.82
CA TRP A 204 -15.17 -3.86 8.68
C TRP A 204 -14.38 -2.70 9.31
N ARG A 205 -13.06 -2.82 9.38
CA ARG A 205 -12.13 -1.80 9.89
C ARG A 205 -11.80 -0.71 8.88
N GLY A 206 -12.31 -0.79 7.65
CA GLY A 206 -12.14 0.24 6.63
C GLY A 206 -10.96 0.05 5.70
N ALA A 207 -10.46 -1.17 5.54
CA ALA A 207 -9.45 -1.51 4.54
C ALA A 207 -10.06 -2.30 3.37
N SER A 208 -9.59 -2.02 2.17
CA SER A 208 -9.76 -2.83 0.96
C SER A 208 -8.48 -3.65 0.77
N ARG A 209 -8.59 -4.97 0.73
CA ARG A 209 -7.48 -5.92 0.64
C ARG A 209 -7.58 -6.73 -0.63
N MET A 210 -6.49 -6.84 -1.37
CA MET A 210 -6.40 -7.65 -2.59
C MET A 210 -5.20 -8.58 -2.53
N VAL A 211 -5.43 -9.83 -2.90
CA VAL A 211 -4.37 -10.79 -3.25
C VAL A 211 -4.67 -11.26 -4.65
N ALA A 212 -3.79 -10.98 -5.59
CA ALA A 212 -3.87 -11.48 -6.96
C ALA A 212 -2.70 -12.43 -7.22
N VAL A 213 -3.00 -13.58 -7.83
CA VAL A 213 -2.03 -14.64 -8.13
C VAL A 213 -2.14 -14.99 -9.61
N ARG A 214 -1.01 -15.02 -10.30
CA ARG A 214 -0.94 -15.43 -11.70
C ARG A 214 -1.29 -16.91 -11.81
N ARG A 215 -2.15 -17.26 -12.76
CA ARG A 215 -2.46 -18.65 -13.10
C ARG A 215 -1.22 -19.30 -13.73
N SER A 216 -0.91 -20.51 -13.33
CA SER A 216 0.14 -21.35 -13.93
C SER A 216 -0.27 -21.89 -15.29
#